data_340799344994b908d628fa1a2eced0ac
#
_entry.id   340799344994b908d628fa1a2eced0ac
#
_cell.length_a   1.000
_cell.length_b   1.000
_cell.length_c   1.000
_cell.angle_alpha   90.00
_cell.angle_beta   90.00
_cell.angle_gamma   90.00
#
_symmetry.space_group_name_H-M   'P 1'
#
loop_
_entity.id
_entity.type
_entity.pdbx_description
1 polymer ?
#
loop_
_entity_poly.entity_id
_entity_poly.type
_entity_poly.pdbx_seq_one_letter_code
_entity_poly.pdbx_strand_id
1 'polypeptide(L)'
;MKTVGIIGGLGPETTAKFYMQIISLCQKKNKTNRPSILISNVPISFELEEKFIKHSKGKKEFLSLLIDSAKNLEKGGADFIVIPCNTAHVFINEIKASVNIPVLNIIDETAKVLNKKRAKKVGLLATPATIKNKLFDKNINLVKPNKFNQQQIGIIINNILLNQNIDKNRLELLKIIESVSKKSDALLLACTDLQLLIPEKKINGVEVFDTMKILAGATAKKLLT
;
A
#
# COMPACT_ATOMS: atom_id res chain seq x y z
N MET A 1 9.08 15.23 -19.13
CA MET A 1 8.82 14.02 -18.30
C MET A 1 8.11 14.49 -17.03
N LYS A 2 7.05 13.83 -16.63
CA LYS A 2 6.26 14.22 -15.44
C LYS A 2 7.05 14.01 -14.16
N THR A 3 6.71 14.79 -13.13
CA THR A 3 7.22 14.67 -11.76
C THR A 3 6.16 13.98 -10.89
N VAL A 4 6.51 12.89 -10.22
CA VAL A 4 5.63 12.26 -9.23
C VAL A 4 5.90 12.79 -7.84
N GLY A 5 4.84 13.15 -7.11
CA GLY A 5 4.87 13.39 -5.69
C GLY A 5 4.50 12.12 -4.91
N ILE A 6 5.33 11.71 -3.97
CA ILE A 6 5.08 10.55 -3.09
C ILE A 6 4.76 11.06 -1.68
N ILE A 7 3.54 10.81 -1.20
CA ILE A 7 3.21 10.95 0.22
C ILE A 7 3.77 9.69 0.91
N GLY A 8 4.96 9.82 1.49
CA GLY A 8 5.72 8.75 2.12
C GLY A 8 5.74 8.84 3.65
N GLY A 9 6.57 8.02 4.28
CA GLY A 9 6.70 7.99 5.74
C GLY A 9 5.68 7.11 6.46
N LEU A 10 4.88 6.35 5.72
CA LEU A 10 3.80 5.48 6.22
C LEU A 10 4.04 3.97 5.86
N GLY A 11 5.08 3.27 6.19
CA GLY A 11 6.35 3.41 6.83
C GLY A 11 7.49 3.86 5.91
N PRO A 12 8.55 4.31 6.51
CA PRO A 12 9.71 4.85 5.81
C PRO A 12 10.43 3.83 4.93
N GLU A 13 10.65 2.60 5.43
CA GLU A 13 11.31 1.52 4.69
C GLU A 13 10.52 1.15 3.43
N THR A 14 9.19 1.08 3.56
CA THR A 14 8.28 0.84 2.44
C THR A 14 8.35 1.98 1.42
N THR A 15 8.44 3.23 1.88
CA THR A 15 8.60 4.39 1.00
C THR A 15 9.91 4.33 0.22
N ALA A 16 11.02 4.01 0.88
CA ALA A 16 12.34 3.85 0.24
C ALA A 16 12.30 2.72 -0.82
N LYS A 17 11.70 1.58 -0.48
CA LYS A 17 11.55 0.46 -1.40
C LYS A 17 10.66 0.81 -2.60
N PHE A 18 9.58 1.55 -2.38
CA PHE A 18 8.69 2.03 -3.43
C PHE A 18 9.43 2.98 -4.40
N TYR A 19 10.19 3.93 -3.87
CA TYR A 19 11.05 4.80 -4.66
C TYR A 19 12.01 3.99 -5.55
N MET A 20 12.73 3.03 -4.98
CA MET A 20 13.67 2.20 -5.74
C MET A 20 12.97 1.34 -6.80
N GLN A 21 11.75 0.88 -6.54
CA GLN A 21 10.95 0.15 -7.54
C GLN A 21 10.56 1.03 -8.72
N ILE A 22 10.14 2.28 -8.49
CA ILE A 22 9.83 3.23 -9.57
C ILE A 22 11.07 3.47 -10.42
N ILE A 23 12.22 3.76 -9.79
CA ILE A 23 13.50 3.95 -10.50
C ILE A 23 13.81 2.75 -11.39
N SER A 24 13.77 1.53 -10.84
CA SER A 24 14.04 0.29 -11.56
C SER A 24 13.08 0.08 -12.75
N LEU A 25 11.79 0.33 -12.55
CA LEU A 25 10.78 0.16 -13.59
C LEU A 25 10.92 1.18 -14.71
N CYS A 26 11.22 2.44 -14.39
CA CYS A 26 11.47 3.49 -15.37
C CYS A 26 12.75 3.20 -16.14
N GLN A 27 13.83 2.80 -15.48
CA GLN A 27 15.12 2.50 -16.12
C GLN A 27 15.05 1.35 -17.14
N LYS A 28 14.18 0.35 -16.90
CA LYS A 28 13.95 -0.73 -17.86
C LYS A 28 13.36 -0.26 -19.19
N LYS A 29 12.60 0.85 -19.17
CA LYS A 29 11.90 1.38 -20.34
C LYS A 29 12.56 2.61 -20.95
N ASN A 30 13.22 3.41 -20.13
CA ASN A 30 13.95 4.60 -20.54
C ASN A 30 15.35 4.55 -19.93
N LYS A 31 16.36 4.36 -20.76
CA LYS A 31 17.77 4.25 -20.35
C LYS A 31 18.49 5.59 -20.34
N THR A 32 17.86 6.66 -20.85
CA THR A 32 18.50 7.97 -21.03
C THR A 32 18.33 8.89 -19.82
N ASN A 33 17.12 8.91 -19.22
CA ASN A 33 16.79 9.83 -18.13
C ASN A 33 16.20 9.11 -16.93
N ARG A 34 16.56 9.59 -15.74
CA ARG A 34 15.92 9.18 -14.50
C ARG A 34 14.58 9.91 -14.32
N PRO A 35 13.56 9.29 -13.67
CA PRO A 35 12.30 9.97 -13.38
C PRO A 35 12.48 11.10 -12.37
N SER A 36 11.68 12.17 -12.52
CA SER A 36 11.59 13.23 -11.53
C SER A 36 10.65 12.79 -10.40
N ILE A 37 11.14 12.81 -9.14
CA ILE A 37 10.42 12.31 -7.97
C ILE A 37 10.61 13.29 -6.81
N LEU A 38 9.49 13.70 -6.21
CA LEU A 38 9.45 14.41 -4.94
C LEU A 38 8.89 13.45 -3.87
N ILE A 39 9.48 13.45 -2.68
CA ILE A 39 8.99 12.66 -1.55
C ILE A 39 8.72 13.59 -0.38
N SER A 40 7.48 13.61 0.10
CA SER A 40 7.10 14.24 1.35
C SER A 40 6.98 13.16 2.42
N ASN A 41 7.93 13.12 3.36
CA ASN A 41 7.88 12.19 4.48
C ASN A 41 6.93 12.75 5.54
N VAL A 42 5.79 12.08 5.76
CA VAL A 42 4.79 12.49 6.76
C VAL A 42 5.38 12.32 8.16
N PRO A 43 5.42 13.40 8.98
CA PRO A 43 5.97 13.34 10.33
C PRO A 43 4.91 12.79 11.32
N ILE A 44 4.47 11.54 11.09
CA ILE A 44 3.50 10.88 11.96
C ILE A 44 4.20 10.30 13.20
N SER A 45 3.60 10.47 14.39
CA SER A 45 4.08 9.79 15.58
C SER A 45 3.69 8.30 15.56
N PHE A 46 4.55 7.44 16.10
CA PHE A 46 4.25 6.00 16.23
C PHE A 46 2.93 5.75 16.97
N GLU A 47 2.63 6.56 17.98
CA GLU A 47 1.39 6.45 18.75
C GLU A 47 0.14 6.73 17.88
N LEU A 48 0.18 7.79 17.05
CA LEU A 48 -0.92 8.13 16.15
C LEU A 48 -1.11 7.07 15.08
N GLU A 49 -0.01 6.59 14.49
CA GLU A 49 -0.01 5.54 13.47
C GLU A 49 -0.60 4.24 14.03
N GLU A 50 -0.15 3.80 15.20
CA GLU A 50 -0.65 2.60 15.88
C GLU A 50 -2.15 2.71 16.19
N LYS A 51 -2.58 3.85 16.79
CA LYS A 51 -4.00 4.13 17.07
C LYS A 51 -4.86 4.08 15.81
N PHE A 52 -4.34 4.60 14.71
CA PHE A 52 -5.07 4.60 13.45
C PHE A 52 -5.14 3.20 12.82
N ILE A 53 -4.00 2.50 12.71
CA ILE A 53 -3.92 1.16 12.12
C ILE A 53 -4.78 0.14 12.88
N LYS A 54 -4.70 0.14 14.21
CA LYS A 54 -5.43 -0.83 15.06
C LYS A 54 -6.90 -0.48 15.26
N HIS A 55 -7.20 0.80 15.47
CA HIS A 55 -8.51 1.23 15.98
C HIS A 55 -9.26 2.21 15.09
N SER A 56 -8.65 2.72 14.03
CA SER A 56 -9.15 3.83 13.18
C SER A 56 -9.44 5.10 14.00
N LYS A 57 -8.64 5.36 15.06
CA LYS A 57 -8.68 6.59 15.88
C LYS A 57 -7.66 7.62 15.38
N GLY A 58 -7.81 8.89 15.78
CA GLY A 58 -6.90 9.97 15.36
C GLY A 58 -7.09 10.41 13.89
N LYS A 59 -8.27 10.20 13.32
CA LYS A 59 -8.56 10.47 11.90
C LYS A 59 -8.29 11.91 11.47
N LYS A 60 -8.68 12.89 12.28
CA LYS A 60 -8.53 14.33 11.92
C LYS A 60 -7.06 14.73 11.82
N GLU A 61 -6.27 14.33 12.82
CA GLU A 61 -4.84 14.62 12.89
C GLU A 61 -4.08 13.93 11.74
N PHE A 62 -4.36 12.63 11.51
CA PHE A 62 -3.74 11.89 10.42
C PHE A 62 -4.11 12.49 9.05
N LEU A 63 -5.38 12.84 8.83
CA LEU A 63 -5.84 13.49 7.60
C LEU A 63 -5.13 14.84 7.37
N SER A 64 -4.98 15.67 8.42
CA SER A 64 -4.29 16.95 8.30
C SER A 64 -2.87 16.79 7.78
N LEU A 65 -2.10 15.84 8.34
CA LEU A 65 -0.73 15.55 7.90
C LEU A 65 -0.67 15.10 6.43
N LEU A 66 -1.65 14.30 5.98
CA LEU A 66 -1.72 13.86 4.57
C LEU A 66 -2.06 15.01 3.62
N ILE A 67 -2.98 15.89 4.00
CA ILE A 67 -3.36 17.07 3.20
C ILE A 67 -2.18 18.05 3.10
N ASP A 68 -1.48 18.32 4.19
CA ASP A 68 -0.31 19.19 4.19
C ASP A 68 0.79 18.64 3.28
N SER A 69 1.02 17.32 3.36
CA SER A 69 1.95 16.61 2.48
C SER A 69 1.56 16.72 1.00
N ALA A 70 0.26 16.53 0.68
CA ALA A 70 -0.25 16.64 -0.68
C ALA A 70 -0.06 18.06 -1.25
N LYS A 71 -0.41 19.10 -0.49
CA LYS A 71 -0.23 20.50 -0.88
C LYS A 71 1.23 20.88 -1.07
N ASN A 72 2.12 20.40 -0.21
CA ASN A 72 3.56 20.64 -0.33
C ASN A 72 4.13 20.00 -1.61
N LEU A 73 3.68 18.80 -1.97
CA LEU A 73 4.09 18.15 -3.21
C LEU A 73 3.58 18.89 -4.45
N GLU A 74 2.32 19.34 -4.44
CA GLU A 74 1.78 20.17 -5.53
C GLU A 74 2.56 21.49 -5.69
N LYS A 75 2.80 22.22 -4.58
CA LYS A 75 3.63 23.43 -4.57
C LYS A 75 5.06 23.18 -5.04
N GLY A 76 5.62 22.02 -4.73
CA GLY A 76 6.95 21.58 -5.17
C GLY A 76 7.03 21.20 -6.66
N GLY A 77 5.91 21.27 -7.40
CA GLY A 77 5.87 21.01 -8.84
C GLY A 77 5.62 19.54 -9.21
N ALA A 78 5.00 18.75 -8.33
CA ALA A 78 4.52 17.43 -8.72
C ALA A 78 3.36 17.55 -9.73
N ASP A 79 3.39 16.72 -10.78
CA ASP A 79 2.32 16.62 -11.79
C ASP A 79 1.20 15.67 -11.35
N PHE A 80 1.49 14.76 -10.44
CA PHE A 80 0.52 13.86 -9.84
C PHE A 80 1.08 13.27 -8.53
N ILE A 81 0.17 12.76 -7.68
CA ILE A 81 0.51 12.23 -6.36
C ILE A 81 0.22 10.73 -6.30
N VAL A 82 1.04 10.02 -5.52
CA VAL A 82 0.84 8.62 -5.13
C VAL A 82 1.06 8.44 -3.62
N ILE A 83 0.35 7.48 -3.02
CA ILE A 83 0.42 7.18 -1.59
C ILE A 83 0.69 5.67 -1.45
N PRO A 84 1.92 5.22 -1.19
CA PRO A 84 2.24 3.80 -1.03
C PRO A 84 1.80 3.25 0.34
N CYS A 85 0.55 3.52 0.72
CA CYS A 85 -0.09 3.07 1.94
C CYS A 85 -1.58 2.79 1.69
N ASN A 86 -2.02 1.54 1.83
CA ASN A 86 -3.43 1.20 1.61
C ASN A 86 -4.35 1.87 2.63
N THR A 87 -3.96 1.88 3.90
CA THR A 87 -4.78 2.40 5.00
C THR A 87 -5.06 3.89 4.87
N ALA A 88 -4.09 4.69 4.35
CA ALA A 88 -4.27 6.11 4.11
C ALA A 88 -5.35 6.43 3.07
N HIS A 89 -5.70 5.45 2.21
CA HIS A 89 -6.76 5.61 1.21
C HIS A 89 -8.18 5.68 1.80
N VAL A 90 -8.34 5.53 3.12
CA VAL A 90 -9.57 5.93 3.83
C VAL A 90 -9.91 7.40 3.55
N PHE A 91 -8.91 8.23 3.32
CA PHE A 91 -9.01 9.67 3.09
C PHE A 91 -8.79 10.09 1.63
N ILE A 92 -8.90 9.16 0.70
CA ILE A 92 -8.54 9.44 -0.70
C ILE A 92 -9.37 10.58 -1.32
N ASN A 93 -10.63 10.71 -0.94
CA ASN A 93 -11.52 11.75 -1.46
C ASN A 93 -11.13 13.14 -0.93
N GLU A 94 -10.83 13.22 0.38
CA GLU A 94 -10.39 14.46 1.04
C GLU A 94 -9.03 14.91 0.50
N ILE A 95 -8.10 13.97 0.29
CA ILE A 95 -6.80 14.26 -0.30
C ILE A 95 -6.96 14.76 -1.74
N LYS A 96 -7.78 14.09 -2.57
CA LYS A 96 -8.08 14.53 -3.93
C LYS A 96 -8.71 15.92 -3.98
N ALA A 97 -9.59 16.24 -3.02
CA ALA A 97 -10.24 17.56 -2.93
C ALA A 97 -9.29 18.67 -2.45
N SER A 98 -8.14 18.35 -1.86
CA SER A 98 -7.19 19.31 -1.30
C SER A 98 -6.16 19.84 -2.30
N VAL A 99 -6.05 19.23 -3.50
CA VAL A 99 -5.08 19.54 -4.55
C VAL A 99 -5.74 19.54 -5.93
N ASN A 100 -5.14 20.23 -6.91
CA ASN A 100 -5.64 20.29 -8.29
C ASN A 100 -5.01 19.21 -9.19
N ILE A 101 -3.93 18.61 -8.75
CA ILE A 101 -3.23 17.56 -9.50
C ILE A 101 -3.82 16.16 -9.23
N PRO A 102 -3.77 15.22 -10.19
CA PRO A 102 -4.32 13.89 -10.01
C PRO A 102 -3.65 13.11 -8.87
N VAL A 103 -4.45 12.42 -8.06
CA VAL A 103 -3.96 11.46 -7.04
C VAL A 103 -4.33 10.06 -7.50
N LEU A 104 -3.33 9.19 -7.73
CA LEU A 104 -3.55 7.79 -8.06
C LEU A 104 -4.05 7.03 -6.84
N ASN A 105 -5.07 6.21 -7.05
CA ASN A 105 -5.66 5.40 -6.00
C ASN A 105 -5.12 3.96 -6.07
N ILE A 106 -4.39 3.51 -5.05
CA ILE A 106 -3.82 2.15 -4.97
C ILE A 106 -4.91 1.08 -5.04
N ILE A 107 -6.11 1.36 -4.49
CA ILE A 107 -7.24 0.43 -4.48
C ILE A 107 -7.74 0.21 -5.91
N ASP A 108 -7.94 1.30 -6.67
CA ASP A 108 -8.44 1.25 -8.05
C ASP A 108 -7.41 0.56 -8.97
N GLU A 109 -6.12 0.88 -8.83
CA GLU A 109 -5.07 0.24 -9.62
C GLU A 109 -4.97 -1.26 -9.31
N THR A 110 -5.14 -1.64 -8.04
CA THR A 110 -5.18 -3.05 -7.63
C THR A 110 -6.37 -3.77 -8.23
N ALA A 111 -7.57 -3.18 -8.17
CA ALA A 111 -8.78 -3.76 -8.74
C ALA A 111 -8.65 -3.98 -10.26
N LYS A 112 -8.06 -3.02 -10.99
CA LYS A 112 -7.77 -3.17 -12.43
C LYS A 112 -6.90 -4.39 -12.74
N VAL A 113 -5.85 -4.62 -11.93
CA VAL A 113 -4.94 -5.75 -12.12
C VAL A 113 -5.62 -7.07 -11.82
N LEU A 114 -6.34 -7.18 -10.69
CA LEU A 114 -7.04 -8.40 -10.29
C LEU A 114 -8.13 -8.78 -11.30
N ASN A 115 -8.90 -7.79 -11.79
CA ASN A 115 -9.91 -8.01 -12.82
C ASN A 115 -9.30 -8.49 -14.15
N LYS A 116 -8.18 -7.88 -14.57
CA LYS A 116 -7.45 -8.33 -15.77
C LYS A 116 -6.95 -9.77 -15.63
N LYS A 117 -6.56 -10.17 -14.44
CA LYS A 117 -6.13 -11.53 -14.11
C LYS A 117 -7.29 -12.51 -13.88
N ARG A 118 -8.53 -12.00 -13.87
CA ARG A 118 -9.76 -12.79 -13.65
C ARG A 118 -9.75 -13.54 -12.30
N ALA A 119 -9.15 -12.94 -11.27
CA ALA A 119 -9.17 -13.48 -9.92
C ALA A 119 -10.61 -13.49 -9.38
N LYS A 120 -11.12 -14.67 -9.01
CA LYS A 120 -12.51 -14.86 -8.57
C LYS A 120 -12.70 -14.75 -7.08
N LYS A 121 -11.75 -15.31 -6.29
CA LYS A 121 -11.74 -15.31 -4.83
C LYS A 121 -10.38 -14.85 -4.33
N VAL A 122 -10.30 -13.65 -3.77
CA VAL A 122 -9.03 -13.03 -3.37
C VAL A 122 -8.86 -13.08 -1.86
N GLY A 123 -7.85 -13.79 -1.40
CA GLY A 123 -7.43 -13.82 0.00
C GLY A 123 -6.83 -12.47 0.40
N LEU A 124 -7.47 -11.76 1.32
CA LEU A 124 -7.07 -10.40 1.71
C LEU A 124 -6.23 -10.42 2.99
N LEU A 125 -5.01 -9.89 2.90
CA LEU A 125 -4.10 -9.69 4.02
C LEU A 125 -3.87 -8.19 4.20
N ALA A 126 -4.47 -7.60 5.24
CA ALA A 126 -4.55 -6.14 5.40
C ALA A 126 -4.52 -5.71 6.88
N THR A 127 -4.32 -4.42 7.11
CA THR A 127 -4.46 -3.84 8.46
C THR A 127 -5.91 -3.96 8.97
N PRO A 128 -6.13 -4.01 10.29
CA PRO A 128 -7.46 -3.93 10.87
C PRO A 128 -8.26 -2.72 10.37
N ALA A 129 -7.60 -1.56 10.20
CA ALA A 129 -8.26 -0.35 9.69
C ALA A 129 -8.71 -0.50 8.23
N THR A 130 -7.90 -1.12 7.36
CA THR A 130 -8.27 -1.41 5.96
C THR A 130 -9.50 -2.31 5.89
N ILE A 131 -9.56 -3.37 6.72
CA ILE A 131 -10.70 -4.27 6.81
C ILE A 131 -11.94 -3.55 7.34
N LYS A 132 -11.81 -2.80 8.44
CA LYS A 132 -12.92 -2.08 9.08
C LYS A 132 -13.56 -1.05 8.14
N ASN A 133 -12.74 -0.34 7.36
CA ASN A 133 -13.21 0.67 6.42
C ASN A 133 -13.59 0.09 5.04
N LYS A 134 -13.55 -1.23 4.86
CA LYS A 134 -14.01 -1.96 3.66
C LYS A 134 -13.39 -1.45 2.35
N LEU A 135 -12.09 -1.08 2.36
CA LEU A 135 -11.45 -0.39 1.25
C LEU A 135 -11.47 -1.20 -0.07
N PHE A 136 -11.45 -2.52 0.00
CA PHE A 136 -11.44 -3.42 -1.16
C PHE A 136 -12.79 -4.11 -1.43
N ASP A 137 -13.81 -3.91 -0.57
CA ASP A 137 -15.05 -4.71 -0.61
C ASP A 137 -15.92 -4.45 -1.86
N LYS A 138 -15.81 -3.29 -2.50
CA LYS A 138 -16.71 -2.91 -3.60
C LYS A 138 -16.43 -3.60 -4.94
N ASN A 139 -15.20 -4.04 -5.18
CA ASN A 139 -14.74 -4.43 -6.51
C ASN A 139 -14.13 -5.83 -6.57
N ILE A 140 -14.06 -6.54 -5.45
CA ILE A 140 -13.30 -7.79 -5.32
C ILE A 140 -14.08 -8.74 -4.40
N ASN A 141 -14.24 -10.01 -4.83
CA ASN A 141 -14.79 -11.06 -3.96
C ASN A 141 -13.68 -11.52 -2.99
N LEU A 142 -13.80 -11.11 -1.72
CA LEU A 142 -12.75 -11.25 -0.72
C LEU A 142 -12.95 -12.47 0.18
N VAL A 143 -11.88 -13.24 0.37
CA VAL A 143 -11.72 -14.21 1.45
C VAL A 143 -10.90 -13.54 2.55
N LYS A 144 -11.56 -13.22 3.67
CA LYS A 144 -10.90 -12.57 4.82
C LYS A 144 -10.42 -13.61 5.82
N PRO A 145 -9.28 -13.37 6.51
CA PRO A 145 -8.88 -14.18 7.66
C PRO A 145 -9.99 -14.21 8.74
N ASN A 146 -10.02 -15.25 9.57
CA ASN A 146 -10.88 -15.24 10.74
C ASN A 146 -10.46 -14.14 11.73
N LYS A 147 -11.29 -13.86 12.74
CA LYS A 147 -11.07 -12.76 13.69
C LYS A 147 -9.72 -12.87 14.41
N PHE A 148 -9.33 -14.07 14.82
CA PHE A 148 -8.05 -14.32 15.50
C PHE A 148 -6.87 -14.02 14.55
N ASN A 149 -6.86 -14.61 13.36
CA ASN A 149 -5.81 -14.40 12.37
C ASN A 149 -5.72 -12.93 11.93
N GLN A 150 -6.86 -12.22 11.82
CA GLN A 150 -6.87 -10.79 11.52
C GLN A 150 -6.21 -9.96 12.63
N GLN A 151 -6.41 -10.32 13.89
CA GLN A 151 -5.73 -9.67 15.02
C GLN A 151 -4.21 -9.94 14.96
N GLN A 152 -3.81 -11.18 14.67
CA GLN A 152 -2.38 -11.52 14.50
C GLN A 152 -1.73 -10.73 13.36
N ILE A 153 -2.40 -10.58 12.22
CA ILE A 153 -1.90 -9.72 11.12
C ILE A 153 -1.67 -8.29 11.61
N GLY A 154 -2.58 -7.73 12.41
CA GLY A 154 -2.40 -6.40 12.99
C GLY A 154 -1.16 -6.29 13.89
N ILE A 155 -0.89 -7.31 14.71
CA ILE A 155 0.32 -7.39 15.56
C ILE A 155 1.58 -7.50 14.69
N ILE A 156 1.56 -8.37 13.68
CA ILE A 156 2.67 -8.57 12.75
C ILE A 156 3.02 -7.25 12.04
N ILE A 157 2.02 -6.52 11.52
CA ILE A 157 2.25 -5.23 10.85
C ILE A 157 2.87 -4.23 11.82
N ASN A 158 2.37 -4.14 13.05
CA ASN A 158 2.97 -3.26 14.07
C ASN A 158 4.42 -3.61 14.38
N ASN A 159 4.73 -4.91 14.50
CA ASN A 159 6.09 -5.39 14.73
C ASN A 159 7.02 -5.05 13.55
N ILE A 160 6.53 -5.09 12.31
CA ILE A 160 7.29 -4.67 11.12
C ILE A 160 7.66 -3.19 11.23
N LEU A 161 6.69 -2.33 11.56
CA LEU A 161 6.91 -0.88 11.71
C LEU A 161 7.92 -0.55 12.83
N LEU A 162 8.00 -1.40 13.85
CA LEU A 162 8.97 -1.28 14.96
C LEU A 162 10.27 -2.07 14.71
N ASN A 163 10.43 -2.70 13.55
CA ASN A 163 11.55 -3.58 13.21
C ASN A 163 11.80 -4.68 14.26
N GLN A 164 10.73 -5.31 14.75
CA GLN A 164 10.77 -6.31 15.81
C GLN A 164 10.36 -7.70 15.29
N ASN A 165 11.04 -8.75 15.77
CA ASN A 165 10.67 -10.15 15.60
C ASN A 165 10.41 -10.58 14.13
N ILE A 166 11.18 -10.06 13.19
CA ILE A 166 10.95 -10.22 11.74
C ILE A 166 10.79 -11.67 11.31
N ASP A 167 11.71 -12.57 11.71
CA ASP A 167 11.66 -13.99 11.32
C ASP A 167 10.44 -14.71 11.91
N LYS A 168 10.13 -14.46 13.19
CA LYS A 168 8.96 -15.03 13.85
C LYS A 168 7.67 -14.54 13.18
N ASN A 169 7.58 -13.24 12.91
CA ASN A 169 6.43 -12.64 12.22
C ASN A 169 6.22 -13.24 10.84
N ARG A 170 7.30 -13.50 10.09
CA ARG A 170 7.22 -14.16 8.79
C ARG A 170 6.62 -15.55 8.90
N LEU A 171 7.10 -16.37 9.85
CA LEU A 171 6.60 -17.73 10.05
C LEU A 171 5.11 -17.75 10.43
N GLU A 172 4.69 -16.86 11.32
CA GLU A 172 3.28 -16.72 11.71
C GLU A 172 2.40 -16.25 10.55
N LEU A 173 2.88 -15.28 9.77
CA LEU A 173 2.18 -14.78 8.60
C LEU A 173 1.99 -15.87 7.54
N LEU A 174 3.00 -16.72 7.29
CA LEU A 174 2.91 -17.84 6.36
C LEU A 174 1.83 -18.86 6.76
N LYS A 175 1.67 -19.15 8.07
CA LYS A 175 0.57 -20.02 8.57
C LYS A 175 -0.80 -19.41 8.29
N ILE A 176 -0.93 -18.10 8.49
CA ILE A 176 -2.19 -17.38 8.18
C ILE A 176 -2.46 -17.44 6.68
N ILE A 177 -1.45 -17.15 5.86
CA ILE A 177 -1.53 -17.21 4.41
C ILE A 177 -1.97 -18.61 3.95
N GLU A 178 -1.42 -19.66 4.51
CA GLU A 178 -1.82 -21.03 4.19
C GLU A 178 -3.31 -21.25 4.43
N SER A 179 -3.85 -20.80 5.55
CA SER A 179 -5.27 -20.94 5.87
C SER A 179 -6.20 -20.19 4.90
N VAL A 180 -5.74 -19.03 4.39
CA VAL A 180 -6.49 -18.18 3.47
C VAL A 180 -6.36 -18.70 2.04
N SER A 181 -5.17 -19.16 1.63
CA SER A 181 -4.90 -19.68 0.28
C SER A 181 -5.74 -20.89 -0.08
N LYS A 182 -6.06 -21.76 0.88
CA LYS A 182 -6.96 -22.94 0.67
C LYS A 182 -8.36 -22.56 0.15
N LYS A 183 -8.79 -21.33 0.31
CA LYS A 183 -10.13 -20.83 -0.08
C LYS A 183 -10.08 -19.75 -1.15
N SER A 184 -8.89 -19.45 -1.68
CA SER A 184 -8.64 -18.33 -2.60
C SER A 184 -7.90 -18.81 -3.84
N ASP A 185 -8.14 -18.16 -4.97
CA ASP A 185 -7.38 -18.35 -6.22
C ASP A 185 -6.31 -17.28 -6.44
N ALA A 186 -6.33 -16.24 -5.61
CA ALA A 186 -5.31 -15.19 -5.55
C ALA A 186 -5.12 -14.73 -4.09
N LEU A 187 -3.93 -14.24 -3.76
CA LEU A 187 -3.63 -13.60 -2.47
C LEU A 187 -3.28 -12.13 -2.69
N LEU A 188 -3.83 -11.25 -1.87
CA LEU A 188 -3.59 -9.81 -1.93
C LEU A 188 -2.90 -9.32 -0.66
N LEU A 189 -1.65 -8.88 -0.79
CA LEU A 189 -0.96 -8.12 0.26
C LEU A 189 -1.44 -6.67 0.21
N ALA A 190 -2.50 -6.38 0.97
CA ALA A 190 -3.15 -5.08 1.06
C ALA A 190 -2.67 -4.25 2.27
N CYS A 191 -1.45 -4.51 2.71
CA CYS A 191 -0.60 -3.65 3.50
C CYS A 191 0.78 -3.67 2.84
N THR A 192 1.30 -2.50 2.55
CA THR A 192 2.55 -2.34 1.82
C THR A 192 3.76 -2.85 2.60
N ASP A 193 3.68 -2.94 3.94
CA ASP A 193 4.75 -3.47 4.77
C ASP A 193 4.82 -5.01 4.75
N LEU A 194 3.70 -5.71 4.51
CA LEU A 194 3.69 -7.19 4.47
C LEU A 194 4.63 -7.77 3.40
N GLN A 195 4.89 -7.03 2.32
CA GLN A 195 5.85 -7.44 1.31
C GLN A 195 7.31 -7.50 1.81
N LEU A 196 7.61 -6.83 2.93
CA LEU A 196 8.94 -6.92 3.56
C LEU A 196 9.17 -8.35 4.09
N LEU A 197 8.09 -9.02 4.53
CA LEU A 197 8.11 -10.40 4.98
C LEU A 197 7.82 -11.41 3.85
N ILE A 198 7.02 -11.02 2.85
CA ILE A 198 6.52 -11.93 1.80
C ILE A 198 6.96 -11.40 0.43
N PRO A 199 8.20 -11.66 0.01
CA PRO A 199 8.68 -11.29 -1.33
C PRO A 199 8.19 -12.24 -2.44
N GLU A 200 7.62 -13.39 -2.08
CA GLU A 200 7.21 -14.45 -2.98
C GLU A 200 6.11 -14.00 -3.94
N LYS A 201 6.21 -14.46 -5.19
CA LYS A 201 5.18 -14.24 -6.22
C LYS A 201 4.07 -15.30 -6.21
N LYS A 202 4.33 -16.45 -5.57
CA LYS A 202 3.38 -17.54 -5.37
C LYS A 202 3.61 -18.19 -4.03
N ILE A 203 2.54 -18.58 -3.36
CA ILE A 203 2.57 -19.36 -2.11
C ILE A 203 1.50 -20.45 -2.25
N ASN A 204 1.86 -21.70 -1.98
CA ASN A 204 0.96 -22.87 -2.12
C ASN A 204 0.26 -22.93 -3.50
N GLY A 205 0.98 -22.59 -4.58
CA GLY A 205 0.44 -22.53 -5.94
C GLY A 205 -0.41 -21.30 -6.27
N VAL A 206 -0.78 -20.48 -5.28
CA VAL A 206 -1.62 -19.28 -5.44
C VAL A 206 -0.76 -18.06 -5.74
N GLU A 207 -1.15 -17.27 -6.77
CA GLU A 207 -0.45 -16.03 -7.15
C GLU A 207 -0.62 -14.95 -6.06
N VAL A 208 0.49 -14.29 -5.69
CA VAL A 208 0.52 -13.21 -4.71
C VAL A 208 0.56 -11.86 -5.42
N PHE A 209 -0.43 -11.04 -5.17
CA PHE A 209 -0.53 -9.66 -5.62
C PHE A 209 -0.10 -8.71 -4.51
N ASP A 210 0.82 -7.82 -4.82
CA ASP A 210 1.38 -6.83 -3.92
C ASP A 210 0.93 -5.45 -4.38
N THR A 211 0.12 -4.79 -3.56
CA THR A 211 -0.46 -3.48 -3.88
C THR A 211 0.61 -2.41 -4.12
N MET A 212 1.75 -2.48 -3.44
CA MET A 212 2.84 -1.53 -3.66
C MET A 212 3.50 -1.73 -5.02
N LYS A 213 3.76 -3.00 -5.44
CA LYS A 213 4.30 -3.29 -6.77
C LYS A 213 3.33 -2.86 -7.86
N ILE A 214 2.03 -3.04 -7.65
CA ILE A 214 0.98 -2.59 -8.58
C ILE A 214 1.01 -1.07 -8.71
N LEU A 215 1.03 -0.34 -7.60
CA LEU A 215 1.10 1.11 -7.60
C LEU A 215 2.39 1.61 -8.26
N ALA A 216 3.54 0.99 -7.97
CA ALA A 216 4.81 1.34 -8.59
C ALA A 216 4.77 1.17 -10.12
N GLY A 217 4.13 0.09 -10.61
CA GLY A 217 3.92 -0.14 -12.04
C GLY A 217 3.03 0.94 -12.70
N ALA A 218 1.93 1.31 -12.04
CA ALA A 218 1.04 2.38 -12.50
C ALA A 218 1.74 3.74 -12.50
N THR A 219 2.52 4.02 -11.46
CA THR A 219 3.33 5.25 -11.33
C THR A 219 4.37 5.33 -12.45
N ALA A 220 5.16 4.29 -12.66
CA ALA A 220 6.17 4.25 -13.72
C ALA A 220 5.54 4.42 -15.11
N LYS A 221 4.39 3.80 -15.35
CA LYS A 221 3.64 4.01 -16.61
C LYS A 221 3.26 5.47 -16.80
N LYS A 222 2.73 6.14 -15.76
CA LYS A 222 2.27 7.54 -15.82
C LYS A 222 3.43 8.53 -15.94
N LEU A 223 4.62 8.22 -15.42
CA LEU A 223 5.83 9.01 -15.57
C LEU A 223 6.39 8.99 -17.00
N LEU A 224 6.16 7.92 -17.74
CA LEU A 224 6.71 7.68 -19.08
C LEU A 224 5.75 8.07 -20.21
N THR A 225 4.52 8.48 -19.87
CA THR A 225 3.53 9.07 -20.78
C THR A 225 3.48 10.58 -20.62
#